data_ca1637313c744da5ac31da0256be5c85
#
_entry.id   ca1637313c744da5ac31da0256be5c85
#
_cell.length_a   1.000
_cell.length_b   1.000
_cell.length_c   1.000
_cell.angle_alpha   90.00
_cell.angle_beta   90.00
_cell.angle_gamma   90.00
#
_symmetry.space_group_name_H-M   'P 1'
#
loop_
_entity.id
_entity.type
_entity.pdbx_description
1 polymer ?
#
loop_
_entity_poly.entity_id
_entity_poly.type
_entity_poly.pdbx_seq_one_letter_code
_entity_poly.pdbx_strand_id
1 'polypeptide(L)'
;MLKSLLLASVLAFFGLNAFAQADVDSPYSLFGVGQVRDKSMNVRLRGMGGVSNAMFGGGMINAENPASYAKIDSLAFLFDAGFYFKSSTFSTSNLAEKASNASFDYVSMAFGLTPWWKMALGVQPYSTSGYTMRVNATYPEVGATTTRFRGRGGMNQAFLGNAFKIGKHVAVGANVYYTFGNAQTETTLYFPDSA
;
A
#
# COMPACT_ATOMS: atom_id res chain seq x y z
N MET A 1 -9.83 6.23 -35.76
CA MET A 1 -8.42 6.15 -35.39
C MET A 1 -8.14 6.63 -33.95
N LEU A 2 -8.55 7.81 -33.50
CA LEU A 2 -8.28 8.29 -32.12
C LEU A 2 -8.93 7.42 -31.01
N LYS A 3 -10.15 6.93 -31.23
CA LYS A 3 -10.88 6.04 -30.28
C LYS A 3 -10.23 4.65 -30.15
N SER A 4 -9.68 4.12 -31.25
CA SER A 4 -8.97 2.84 -31.24
C SER A 4 -7.59 2.96 -30.60
N LEU A 5 -6.92 4.10 -30.73
CA LEU A 5 -5.65 4.39 -30.03
C LEU A 5 -5.85 4.55 -28.52
N LEU A 6 -6.92 5.20 -28.08
CA LEU A 6 -7.29 5.31 -26.68
C LEU A 6 -7.65 3.95 -26.07
N LEU A 7 -8.39 3.12 -26.79
CA LEU A 7 -8.72 1.76 -26.34
C LEU A 7 -7.47 0.87 -26.25
N ALA A 8 -6.57 0.97 -27.21
CA ALA A 8 -5.32 0.23 -27.21
C ALA A 8 -4.37 0.68 -26.08
N SER A 9 -4.32 1.97 -25.75
CA SER A 9 -3.52 2.47 -24.64
C SER A 9 -4.08 2.02 -23.26
N VAL A 10 -5.38 1.97 -23.11
CA VAL A 10 -6.03 1.44 -21.90
C VAL A 10 -5.79 -0.06 -21.77
N LEU A 11 -5.91 -0.83 -22.86
CA LEU A 11 -5.60 -2.27 -22.86
C LEU A 11 -4.13 -2.57 -22.61
N ALA A 12 -3.20 -1.76 -23.10
CA ALA A 12 -1.77 -1.88 -22.82
C ALA A 12 -1.45 -1.61 -21.34
N PHE A 13 -2.18 -0.72 -20.69
CA PHE A 13 -2.04 -0.46 -19.24
C PHE A 13 -2.53 -1.64 -18.38
N PHE A 14 -3.56 -2.35 -18.81
CA PHE A 14 -4.03 -3.57 -18.14
C PHE A 14 -3.17 -4.81 -18.42
N GLY A 15 -2.39 -4.79 -19.49
CA GLY A 15 -1.48 -5.90 -19.86
C GLY A 15 -0.13 -5.90 -19.14
N LEU A 16 0.18 -4.86 -18.38
CA LEU A 16 1.30 -4.88 -17.44
C LEU A 16 0.89 -5.75 -16.25
N ASN A 17 1.05 -7.07 -16.42
CA ASN A 17 1.18 -7.95 -15.28
C ASN A 17 2.37 -7.40 -14.49
N ALA A 18 2.09 -6.55 -13.53
CA ALA A 18 3.05 -6.22 -12.52
C ALA A 18 3.38 -7.54 -11.85
N PHE A 19 4.49 -8.14 -12.23
CA PHE A 19 5.16 -9.12 -11.41
C PHE A 19 5.49 -8.38 -10.12
N ALA A 20 4.55 -8.35 -9.21
CA ALA A 20 4.81 -8.01 -7.84
C ALA A 20 5.77 -9.08 -7.34
N GLN A 21 7.05 -8.86 -7.57
CA GLN A 21 8.08 -9.64 -6.91
C GLN A 21 7.77 -9.45 -5.43
N ALA A 22 7.57 -10.58 -4.74
CA ALA A 22 7.43 -10.59 -3.30
C ALA A 22 8.73 -10.04 -2.74
N ASP A 23 8.70 -8.79 -2.44
CA ASP A 23 9.86 -8.03 -2.03
C ASP A 23 10.11 -8.32 -0.56
N VAL A 24 11.35 -8.61 -0.21
CA VAL A 24 11.77 -8.83 1.16
C VAL A 24 11.74 -7.48 1.87
N ASP A 25 10.58 -7.12 2.36
CA ASP A 25 10.34 -5.80 2.93
C ASP A 25 10.77 -5.74 4.40
N SER A 26 10.50 -6.80 5.15
CA SER A 26 10.87 -6.87 6.56
C SER A 26 10.63 -8.26 7.14
N PRO A 27 11.57 -8.80 7.95
CA PRO A 27 11.35 -10.04 8.70
C PRO A 27 10.19 -9.92 9.72
N TYR A 28 9.83 -8.70 10.11
CA TYR A 28 8.71 -8.45 11.02
C TYR A 28 7.35 -8.66 10.37
N SER A 29 7.27 -8.78 9.05
CA SER A 29 6.03 -9.09 8.31
C SER A 29 5.59 -10.57 8.43
N LEU A 30 6.29 -11.36 9.23
CA LEU A 30 5.98 -12.77 9.51
C LEU A 30 4.63 -12.96 10.24
N PHE A 31 4.21 -11.99 11.03
CA PHE A 31 3.07 -12.14 11.93
C PHE A 31 1.78 -11.51 11.37
N GLY A 32 0.66 -12.20 11.59
CA GLY A 32 -0.68 -11.73 11.26
C GLY A 32 -0.90 -11.46 9.78
N VAL A 33 -1.39 -10.28 9.46
CA VAL A 33 -1.64 -9.81 8.08
C VAL A 33 -0.41 -9.19 7.41
N GLY A 34 0.77 -9.35 8.02
CA GLY A 34 2.00 -8.70 7.62
C GLY A 34 2.22 -7.35 8.32
N GLN A 35 3.18 -6.60 7.82
CA GLN A 35 3.48 -5.28 8.35
C GLN A 35 2.43 -4.28 7.86
N VAL A 36 1.64 -3.75 8.80
CA VAL A 36 0.68 -2.69 8.51
C VAL A 36 1.44 -1.42 8.11
N ARG A 37 1.01 -0.80 7.04
CA ARG A 37 1.63 0.42 6.53
C ARG A 37 1.19 1.64 7.33
N ASP A 38 2.02 2.66 7.28
CA ASP A 38 1.70 3.95 7.87
C ASP A 38 0.42 4.52 7.26
N LYS A 39 -0.48 5.02 8.09
CA LYS A 39 -1.83 5.40 7.69
C LYS A 39 -1.87 6.58 6.72
N SER A 40 -0.85 7.42 6.71
CA SER A 40 -0.83 8.60 5.87
C SER A 40 -0.69 8.25 4.40
N MET A 41 -1.81 8.29 3.68
CA MET A 41 -1.88 7.97 2.26
C MET A 41 -1.14 9.02 1.41
N ASN A 42 -1.33 10.29 1.68
CA ASN A 42 -0.82 11.36 0.84
C ASN A 42 0.67 11.64 1.07
N VAL A 43 1.46 11.66 -0.01
CA VAL A 43 2.91 11.92 0.04
C VAL A 43 3.24 13.27 0.69
N ARG A 44 2.42 14.30 0.49
CA ARG A 44 2.62 15.62 1.12
C ARG A 44 2.48 15.54 2.63
N LEU A 45 1.49 14.79 3.13
CA LEU A 45 1.28 14.60 4.56
C LEU A 45 2.44 13.82 5.18
N ARG A 46 2.97 12.81 4.49
CA ARG A 46 4.19 12.10 4.93
C ARG A 46 5.40 13.03 5.00
N GLY A 47 5.58 13.88 4.00
CA GLY A 47 6.67 14.87 4.00
C GLY A 47 6.58 15.86 5.16
N MET A 48 5.40 16.04 5.75
CA MET A 48 5.15 16.84 6.94
C MET A 48 5.12 16.02 8.25
N GLY A 49 5.72 14.82 8.24
CA GLY A 49 5.75 13.96 9.42
C GLY A 49 4.45 13.21 9.69
N GLY A 50 3.58 13.03 8.68
CA GLY A 50 2.33 12.29 8.83
C GLY A 50 1.19 13.06 9.50
N VAL A 51 1.30 14.38 9.59
CA VAL A 51 0.23 15.23 10.14
C VAL A 51 -0.95 15.22 9.17
N SER A 52 -2.05 14.60 9.56
CA SER A 52 -3.22 14.40 8.69
C SER A 52 -4.51 14.96 9.29
N ASN A 53 -4.76 14.70 10.57
CA ASN A 53 -6.06 14.97 11.21
C ASN A 53 -6.46 16.45 11.22
N ALA A 54 -5.50 17.36 11.34
CA ALA A 54 -5.74 18.80 11.36
C ALA A 54 -5.52 19.48 10.00
N MET A 55 -5.13 18.72 8.97
CA MET A 55 -4.83 19.29 7.66
C MET A 55 -6.09 19.46 6.82
N PHE A 56 -6.40 20.72 6.55
CA PHE A 56 -7.47 21.15 5.65
C PHE A 56 -6.87 21.90 4.45
N GLY A 57 -6.86 21.27 3.27
CA GLY A 57 -6.33 21.92 2.08
C GLY A 57 -7.12 21.52 0.82
N GLY A 58 -7.49 22.49 -0.01
CA GLY A 58 -8.27 22.25 -1.23
C GLY A 58 -7.51 21.55 -2.36
N GLY A 59 -6.19 21.43 -2.27
CA GLY A 59 -5.34 20.83 -3.32
C GLY A 59 -4.84 19.44 -3.01
N MET A 60 -5.43 18.70 -2.04
CA MET A 60 -5.03 17.34 -1.70
C MET A 60 -6.22 16.50 -1.24
N ILE A 61 -6.09 15.19 -1.39
CA ILE A 61 -7.05 14.22 -0.90
C ILE A 61 -6.50 13.64 0.40
N ASN A 62 -7.13 13.96 1.53
CA ASN A 62 -6.72 13.49 2.84
C ASN A 62 -7.74 12.47 3.37
N ALA A 63 -7.48 11.18 3.12
CA ALA A 63 -8.39 10.10 3.51
C ALA A 63 -8.47 9.90 5.04
N GLU A 64 -7.52 10.41 5.82
CA GLU A 64 -7.56 10.31 7.28
C GLU A 64 -8.46 11.36 7.91
N ASN A 65 -8.69 12.46 7.19
CA ASN A 65 -9.64 13.48 7.58
C ASN A 65 -10.66 13.72 6.46
N PRO A 66 -11.70 12.89 6.34
CA PRO A 66 -12.68 13.01 5.26
C PRO A 66 -13.41 14.35 5.25
N ALA A 67 -13.55 15.04 6.37
CA ALA A 67 -14.12 16.39 6.41
C ALA A 67 -13.31 17.40 5.58
N SER A 68 -12.02 17.14 5.37
CA SER A 68 -11.14 18.00 4.55
C SER A 68 -11.56 18.07 3.08
N TYR A 69 -12.27 17.07 2.56
CA TYR A 69 -12.78 17.09 1.19
C TYR A 69 -13.72 18.29 0.95
N ALA A 70 -14.38 18.78 1.98
CA ALA A 70 -15.25 19.97 1.88
C ALA A 70 -14.51 21.23 1.41
N LYS A 71 -13.17 21.25 1.44
CA LYS A 71 -12.32 22.33 0.92
C LYS A 71 -11.99 22.20 -0.56
N ILE A 72 -12.31 21.06 -1.19
CA ILE A 72 -12.15 20.89 -2.62
C ILE A 72 -13.14 21.83 -3.32
N ASP A 73 -12.67 22.51 -4.36
CA ASP A 73 -13.49 23.44 -5.12
C ASP A 73 -14.68 22.73 -5.77
N SER A 74 -15.78 23.43 -5.93
CA SER A 74 -16.97 22.90 -6.61
C SER A 74 -16.66 22.70 -8.08
N LEU A 75 -17.16 21.59 -8.64
CA LEU A 75 -16.91 21.14 -10.01
C LEU A 75 -15.43 20.83 -10.30
N ALA A 76 -14.58 20.76 -9.28
CA ALA A 76 -13.20 20.34 -9.43
C ALA A 76 -13.08 18.82 -9.42
N PHE A 77 -12.09 18.34 -10.18
CA PHE A 77 -11.61 16.97 -10.16
C PHE A 77 -10.16 16.98 -9.69
N LEU A 78 -9.88 16.20 -8.67
CA LEU A 78 -8.52 15.96 -8.21
C LEU A 78 -8.16 14.50 -8.47
N PHE A 79 -6.95 14.31 -8.98
CA PHE A 79 -6.31 13.00 -9.11
C PHE A 79 -4.97 13.06 -8.38
N ASP A 80 -4.71 12.05 -7.56
CA ASP A 80 -3.48 11.93 -6.80
C ASP A 80 -3.00 10.47 -6.83
N ALA A 81 -1.73 10.27 -7.13
CA ALA A 81 -1.11 8.97 -7.17
C ALA A 81 0.29 9.05 -6.57
N GLY A 82 0.63 8.07 -5.77
CA GLY A 82 1.91 7.99 -5.08
C GLY A 82 2.69 6.73 -5.45
N PHE A 83 4.00 6.89 -5.50
CA PHE A 83 4.97 5.80 -5.58
C PHE A 83 5.97 5.98 -4.46
N TYR A 84 6.51 4.88 -3.95
CA TYR A 84 7.59 4.94 -2.98
C TYR A 84 8.76 4.06 -3.39
N PHE A 85 9.92 4.50 -2.97
CA PHE A 85 11.13 3.71 -3.03
C PHE A 85 11.69 3.63 -1.61
N LYS A 86 12.00 2.41 -1.16
CA LYS A 86 12.58 2.15 0.16
C LYS A 86 13.86 1.36 -0.01
N SER A 87 14.92 1.81 0.62
CA SER A 87 16.15 1.03 0.78
C SER A 87 16.40 0.81 2.26
N SER A 88 16.54 -0.43 2.67
CA SER A 88 16.76 -0.83 4.06
C SER A 88 18.03 -1.65 4.17
N THR A 89 18.79 -1.45 5.23
CA THR A 89 19.93 -2.30 5.57
C THR A 89 19.60 -3.01 6.87
N PHE A 90 19.54 -4.33 6.82
CA PHE A 90 19.37 -5.18 7.99
C PHE A 90 20.75 -5.62 8.42
N SER A 91 21.16 -5.30 9.64
CA SER A 91 22.48 -5.68 10.16
C SER A 91 22.37 -6.38 11.50
N THR A 92 23.18 -7.41 11.65
CA THR A 92 23.50 -8.06 12.92
C THR A 92 24.99 -7.85 13.20
N SER A 93 25.50 -8.34 14.31
CA SER A 93 26.92 -8.22 14.64
C SER A 93 27.87 -8.75 13.55
N ASN A 94 27.43 -9.74 12.75
CA ASN A 94 28.29 -10.46 11.80
C ASN A 94 27.77 -10.47 10.36
N LEU A 95 26.58 -9.90 10.08
CA LEU A 95 25.97 -9.93 8.76
C LEU A 95 25.23 -8.62 8.50
N ALA A 96 25.37 -8.08 7.30
CA ALA A 96 24.60 -6.95 6.81
C ALA A 96 23.99 -7.30 5.44
N GLU A 97 22.68 -7.14 5.31
CA GLU A 97 21.95 -7.38 4.09
C GLU A 97 21.18 -6.13 3.67
N LYS A 98 21.24 -5.77 2.39
CA LYS A 98 20.51 -4.64 1.83
C LYS A 98 19.29 -5.15 1.08
N ALA A 99 18.13 -4.56 1.36
CA ALA A 99 16.90 -4.76 0.63
C ALA A 99 16.41 -3.44 0.06
N SER A 100 16.05 -3.43 -1.22
CA SER A 100 15.47 -2.26 -1.89
C SER A 100 14.13 -2.64 -2.47
N ASN A 101 13.14 -1.79 -2.24
CA ASN A 101 11.76 -1.98 -2.68
C ASN A 101 11.26 -0.70 -3.37
N ALA A 102 10.63 -0.87 -4.53
CA ALA A 102 9.90 0.17 -5.22
C ALA A 102 8.48 -0.33 -5.47
N SER A 103 7.49 0.40 -5.00
CA SER A 103 6.10 -0.01 -5.13
C SER A 103 5.18 1.17 -5.35
N PHE A 104 4.04 0.86 -5.92
CA PHE A 104 2.90 1.74 -5.98
C PHE A 104 2.37 1.96 -4.56
N ASP A 105 2.08 3.21 -4.24
CA ASP A 105 1.71 3.61 -2.90
C ASP A 105 0.21 3.82 -2.75
N TYR A 106 -0.38 4.61 -3.64
CA TYR A 106 -1.82 4.83 -3.67
C TYR A 106 -2.26 5.46 -4.98
N VAL A 107 -3.55 5.31 -5.27
CA VAL A 107 -4.26 6.16 -6.22
C VAL A 107 -5.55 6.64 -5.59
N SER A 108 -5.86 7.90 -5.78
CA SER A 108 -7.08 8.49 -5.29
C SER A 108 -7.62 9.55 -6.23
N MET A 109 -8.92 9.72 -6.19
CA MET A 109 -9.66 10.70 -6.96
C MET A 109 -10.65 11.40 -6.05
N ALA A 110 -10.88 12.68 -6.28
CA ALA A 110 -11.91 13.40 -5.58
C ALA A 110 -12.69 14.32 -6.52
N PHE A 111 -13.95 14.49 -6.21
CA PHE A 111 -14.93 15.18 -7.01
C PHE A 111 -15.66 16.24 -6.19
N GLY A 112 -15.62 17.46 -6.66
CA GLY A 112 -16.44 18.55 -6.13
C GLY A 112 -17.83 18.53 -6.75
N LEU A 113 -18.74 17.66 -6.29
CA LEU A 113 -20.04 17.44 -6.91
C LEU A 113 -20.97 18.65 -6.84
N THR A 114 -21.03 19.25 -5.66
CA THR A 114 -21.83 20.46 -5.41
C THR A 114 -21.08 21.40 -4.46
N PRO A 115 -21.53 22.65 -4.22
CA PRO A 115 -20.93 23.53 -3.23
C PRO A 115 -20.86 22.96 -1.81
N TRP A 116 -21.79 22.08 -1.46
CA TRP A 116 -21.93 21.51 -0.11
C TRP A 116 -21.56 20.03 0.01
N TRP A 117 -21.44 19.29 -1.12
CA TRP A 117 -21.13 17.86 -1.13
C TRP A 117 -19.92 17.55 -2.00
N LYS A 118 -18.99 16.83 -1.43
CA LYS A 118 -17.75 16.37 -2.05
C LYS A 118 -17.59 14.87 -1.82
N MET A 119 -16.96 14.19 -2.77
CA MET A 119 -16.72 12.76 -2.72
C MET A 119 -15.26 12.47 -3.04
N ALA A 120 -14.70 11.47 -2.39
CA ALA A 120 -13.38 10.95 -2.73
C ALA A 120 -13.41 9.42 -2.72
N LEU A 121 -12.56 8.82 -3.57
CA LEU A 121 -12.38 7.38 -3.62
C LEU A 121 -10.92 7.07 -3.93
N GLY A 122 -10.47 5.89 -3.55
CA GLY A 122 -9.10 5.48 -3.84
C GLY A 122 -8.79 4.08 -3.36
N VAL A 123 -7.59 3.63 -3.71
CA VAL A 123 -7.04 2.36 -3.31
C VAL A 123 -5.62 2.56 -2.82
N GLN A 124 -5.29 1.89 -1.73
CA GLN A 124 -3.96 1.90 -1.11
C GLN A 124 -3.61 0.54 -0.54
N PRO A 125 -2.33 0.17 -0.47
CA PRO A 125 -1.91 -0.98 0.32
C PRO A 125 -2.16 -0.73 1.80
N TYR A 126 -2.79 -1.69 2.47
CA TYR A 126 -3.03 -1.67 3.93
C TYR A 126 -1.89 -2.34 4.69
N SER A 127 -1.45 -3.51 4.20
CA SER A 127 -0.32 -4.22 4.77
C SER A 127 0.49 -4.93 3.69
N THR A 128 1.75 -5.21 3.98
CA THR A 128 2.63 -5.97 3.10
C THR A 128 3.25 -7.12 3.88
N SER A 129 3.32 -8.29 3.25
CA SER A 129 4.03 -9.45 3.75
C SER A 129 5.07 -9.86 2.72
N GLY A 130 6.34 -9.70 3.07
CA GLY A 130 7.46 -10.04 2.20
C GLY A 130 8.67 -10.39 3.05
N TYR A 131 8.98 -11.69 3.19
CA TYR A 131 10.17 -12.17 3.87
C TYR A 131 10.65 -13.49 3.31
N THR A 132 11.93 -13.74 3.41
CA THR A 132 12.53 -15.05 3.18
C THR A 132 13.56 -15.29 4.29
N MET A 133 13.33 -16.33 5.06
CA MET A 133 14.24 -16.76 6.12
C MET A 133 14.67 -18.19 5.87
N ARG A 134 15.92 -18.51 6.21
CA ARG A 134 16.45 -19.86 6.15
C ARG A 134 16.99 -20.23 7.52
N VAL A 135 16.64 -21.41 7.97
CA VAL A 135 17.13 -21.97 9.22
C VAL A 135 17.81 -23.29 8.89
N ASN A 136 19.08 -23.39 9.20
CA ASN A 136 19.86 -24.62 9.05
C ASN A 136 19.85 -25.36 10.39
N ALA A 137 19.50 -26.64 10.35
CA ALA A 137 19.51 -27.53 11.50
C ALA A 137 20.14 -28.87 11.10
N THR A 138 20.82 -29.50 12.04
CA THR A 138 21.37 -30.85 11.83
C THR A 138 20.66 -31.80 12.77
N TYR A 139 19.99 -32.81 12.19
CA TYR A 139 19.31 -33.86 12.93
C TYR A 139 20.12 -35.15 12.88
N PRO A 140 20.25 -35.89 13.99
CA PRO A 140 21.08 -37.10 14.04
C PRO A 140 20.70 -38.17 13.02
N GLU A 141 19.40 -38.27 12.68
CA GLU A 141 18.86 -39.30 11.81
C GLU A 141 18.78 -38.91 10.32
N VAL A 142 18.79 -37.59 10.03
CA VAL A 142 18.51 -37.08 8.68
C VAL A 142 19.66 -36.21 8.13
N GLY A 143 20.62 -35.84 8.99
CA GLY A 143 21.73 -34.99 8.61
C GLY A 143 21.38 -33.49 8.62
N ALA A 144 22.14 -32.71 7.87
CA ALA A 144 21.94 -31.25 7.77
C ALA A 144 20.70 -30.94 6.93
N THR A 145 19.76 -30.18 7.46
CA THR A 145 18.54 -29.76 6.77
C THR A 145 18.46 -28.25 6.71
N THR A 146 17.84 -27.71 5.65
CA THR A 146 17.55 -26.29 5.52
C THR A 146 16.04 -26.08 5.42
N THR A 147 15.47 -25.41 6.39
CA THR A 147 14.07 -24.97 6.34
C THR A 147 14.00 -23.54 5.82
N ARG A 148 13.27 -23.34 4.73
CA ARG A 148 13.00 -22.04 4.14
C ARG A 148 11.58 -21.60 4.48
N PHE A 149 11.46 -20.45 5.10
CA PHE A 149 10.21 -19.76 5.35
C PHE A 149 10.10 -18.58 4.38
N ARG A 150 9.02 -18.53 3.63
CA ARG A 150 8.75 -17.44 2.69
C ARG A 150 7.34 -16.92 2.90
N GLY A 151 7.24 -15.61 3.15
CA GLY A 151 5.98 -14.89 3.13
C GLY A 151 5.88 -14.00 1.91
N ARG A 152 4.67 -13.87 1.38
CA ARG A 152 4.38 -12.99 0.26
C ARG A 152 2.93 -12.54 0.27
N GLY A 153 2.68 -11.37 -0.35
CA GLY A 153 1.35 -10.80 -0.48
C GLY A 153 1.11 -9.64 0.45
N GLY A 154 -0.13 -9.45 0.87
CA GLY A 154 -0.57 -8.37 1.73
C GLY A 154 -2.01 -8.00 1.47
N MET A 155 -2.47 -7.02 2.20
CA MET A 155 -3.85 -6.51 2.11
C MET A 155 -3.86 -5.14 1.46
N ASN A 156 -4.82 -4.92 0.59
CA ASN A 156 -5.13 -3.62 0.01
C ASN A 156 -6.43 -3.10 0.59
N GLN A 157 -6.61 -1.80 0.56
CA GLN A 157 -7.79 -1.12 1.08
C GLN A 157 -8.32 -0.14 0.05
N ALA A 158 -9.55 -0.35 -0.39
CA ALA A 158 -10.30 0.63 -1.15
C ALA A 158 -11.12 1.48 -0.19
N PHE A 159 -11.27 2.77 -0.49
CA PHE A 159 -12.13 3.65 0.29
C PHE A 159 -13.07 4.45 -0.61
N LEU A 160 -14.22 4.76 -0.06
CA LEU A 160 -15.20 5.70 -0.59
C LEU A 160 -15.54 6.69 0.53
N GLY A 161 -15.26 7.96 0.29
CA GLY A 161 -15.46 9.02 1.24
C GLY A 161 -16.44 10.06 0.76
N ASN A 162 -17.20 10.61 1.70
CA ASN A 162 -18.09 11.72 1.47
C ASN A 162 -17.85 12.80 2.51
N ALA A 163 -17.94 14.06 2.08
CA ALA A 163 -17.89 15.22 2.95
C ALA A 163 -19.02 16.18 2.64
N PHE A 164 -19.62 16.70 3.69
CA PHE A 164 -20.71 17.65 3.64
C PHE A 164 -20.33 18.93 4.37
N LYS A 165 -20.45 20.05 3.67
CA LYS A 165 -20.23 21.37 4.24
C LYS A 165 -21.54 21.89 4.82
N ILE A 166 -21.53 22.18 6.11
CA ILE A 166 -22.68 22.70 6.85
C ILE A 166 -22.41 24.16 7.18
N GLY A 167 -23.03 25.07 6.42
CA GLY A 167 -22.79 26.49 6.55
C GLY A 167 -21.36 26.93 6.16
N LYS A 168 -20.81 27.92 6.86
CA LYS A 168 -19.50 28.51 6.52
C LYS A 168 -18.33 27.91 7.28
N HIS A 169 -18.56 27.27 8.45
CA HIS A 169 -17.52 26.93 9.39
C HIS A 169 -17.44 25.45 9.75
N VAL A 170 -18.46 24.67 9.43
CA VAL A 170 -18.54 23.26 9.80
C VAL A 170 -18.51 22.38 8.58
N ALA A 171 -17.74 21.31 8.63
CA ALA A 171 -17.75 20.24 7.66
C ALA A 171 -17.74 18.89 8.37
N VAL A 172 -18.51 17.94 7.88
CA VAL A 172 -18.58 16.58 8.37
C VAL A 172 -18.23 15.63 7.23
N GLY A 173 -17.44 14.61 7.50
CA GLY A 173 -17.07 13.64 6.50
C GLY A 173 -16.91 12.26 7.10
N ALA A 174 -17.13 11.25 6.26
CA ALA A 174 -16.95 9.85 6.60
C ALA A 174 -16.38 9.08 5.42
N ASN A 175 -15.54 8.09 5.71
CA ASN A 175 -15.05 7.10 4.77
C ASN A 175 -15.57 5.71 5.13
N VAL A 176 -15.92 4.95 4.09
CA VAL A 176 -16.14 3.51 4.17
C VAL A 176 -14.95 2.84 3.53
N TYR A 177 -14.40 1.84 4.21
CA TYR A 177 -13.24 1.08 3.76
C TYR A 177 -13.60 -0.37 3.48
N TYR A 178 -13.09 -0.88 2.38
CA TYR A 178 -13.15 -2.29 2.01
C TYR A 178 -11.73 -2.83 1.89
N THR A 179 -11.37 -3.77 2.76
CA THR A 179 -10.05 -4.39 2.78
C THR A 179 -10.09 -5.74 2.09
N PHE A 180 -9.17 -5.96 1.16
CA PHE A 180 -9.07 -7.18 0.35
C PHE A 180 -7.61 -7.54 0.10
N GLY A 181 -7.36 -8.80 -0.24
CA GLY A 181 -6.02 -9.33 -0.49
C GLY A 181 -5.78 -10.64 0.25
N ASN A 182 -4.56 -11.14 0.14
CA ASN A 182 -4.13 -12.35 0.84
C ASN A 182 -2.66 -12.24 1.24
N ALA A 183 -2.34 -12.83 2.37
CA ALA A 183 -0.97 -13.07 2.81
C ALA A 183 -0.75 -14.58 2.83
N GLN A 184 0.31 -15.03 2.15
CA GLN A 184 0.65 -16.45 2.02
C GLN A 184 1.97 -16.72 2.72
N THR A 185 2.00 -17.80 3.48
CA THR A 185 3.23 -18.33 4.11
C THR A 185 3.53 -19.70 3.53
N GLU A 186 4.74 -19.86 3.04
CA GLU A 186 5.26 -21.11 2.49
C GLU A 186 6.43 -21.58 3.34
N THR A 187 6.39 -22.84 3.76
CA THR A 187 7.50 -23.48 4.47
C THR A 187 7.99 -24.63 3.64
N THR A 188 9.26 -24.60 3.23
CA THR A 188 9.89 -25.66 2.43
C THR A 188 11.06 -26.23 3.21
N LEU A 189 11.07 -27.54 3.39
CA LEU A 189 12.17 -28.26 4.01
C LEU A 189 13.01 -28.90 2.91
N TYR A 190 14.30 -28.58 2.90
CA TYR A 190 15.30 -29.17 2.01
C TYR A 190 16.12 -30.16 2.81
N PHE A 191 16.21 -31.39 2.29
CA PHE A 191 17.11 -32.42 2.81
C PHE A 191 18.45 -32.30 2.09
N PRO A 192 19.57 -32.62 2.75
CA PRO A 192 20.82 -32.75 2.04
C PRO A 192 20.70 -33.95 1.11
N ASP A 193 21.17 -33.80 -0.10
CA ASP A 193 21.17 -34.74 -1.18
C ASP A 193 20.76 -36.18 -0.81
N SER A 194 19.53 -36.51 -1.14
CA SER A 194 19.20 -37.86 -1.54
C SER A 194 19.74 -38.01 -2.96
N ALA A 195 21.02 -38.35 -3.09
CA ALA A 195 21.62 -38.81 -4.34
C ALA A 195 20.93 -40.08 -4.80
#